data_1e7bbdabb92a2d3578bdd81f8720779f
#
_entry.id   1e7bbdabb92a2d3578bdd81f8720779f
#
_cell.length_a   1.000
_cell.length_b   1.000
_cell.length_c   1.000
_cell.angle_alpha   90.00
_cell.angle_beta   90.00
_cell.angle_gamma   90.00
#
_symmetry.space_group_name_H-M   'P 1'
#
loop_
_entity.id
_entity.type
_entity.pdbx_description
1 polymer ?
#
loop_
_entity_poly.entity_id
_entity_poly.type
_entity_poly.pdbx_seq_one_letter_code
_entity_poly.pdbx_strand_id
1 'polypeptide(L)'
;MMDVTAIDQTLFAQVPFAQHVGAHVTAVSAESAQATLPAAHERLNHVGTVHAVAQFGLGEVASGGVVLAAFTELMAEGYAPIAASATIKYVRPGRGELRAVSRFAMTEQQAARAQIAEAGKARFTVPVQIFDSADQLISEMTVEWVLLKYVGG
;
A
#
# COMPACT_ATOMS: atom_id res chain seq x y z
N MET A 1 4.38 5.00 17.00
CA MET A 1 3.74 4.57 15.75
C MET A 1 2.73 5.63 15.33
N MET A 2 2.71 6.00 14.07
CA MET A 2 1.69 6.92 13.55
C MET A 2 0.31 6.27 13.65
N ASP A 3 -0.71 7.06 13.98
CA ASP A 3 -2.08 6.58 13.90
C ASP A 3 -2.60 6.53 12.44
N VAL A 4 -3.73 5.89 12.24
CA VAL A 4 -4.30 5.70 10.90
C VAL A 4 -4.59 7.02 10.19
N THR A 5 -5.06 8.04 10.92
CA THR A 5 -5.36 9.35 10.35
C THR A 5 -4.10 10.05 9.87
N ALA A 6 -3.02 9.99 10.65
CA ALA A 6 -1.74 10.58 10.26
C ALA A 6 -1.13 9.87 9.04
N ILE A 7 -1.25 8.55 8.94
CA ILE A 7 -0.78 7.79 7.77
C ILE A 7 -1.60 8.13 6.53
N ASP A 8 -2.92 8.14 6.62
CA ASP A 8 -3.78 8.50 5.49
C ASP A 8 -3.52 9.92 5.00
N GLN A 9 -3.44 10.89 5.91
CA GLN A 9 -3.11 12.28 5.58
C GLN A 9 -1.72 12.42 4.94
N THR A 10 -0.72 11.68 5.42
CA THR A 10 0.64 11.70 4.86
C THR A 10 0.64 11.19 3.42
N LEU A 11 -0.04 10.06 3.16
CA LEU A 11 -0.19 9.53 1.81
C LEU A 11 -0.89 10.53 0.89
N PHE A 12 -2.01 11.11 1.31
CA PHE A 12 -2.74 12.09 0.53
C PHE A 12 -1.95 13.39 0.28
N ALA A 13 -1.20 13.88 1.26
CA ALA A 13 -0.44 15.12 1.13
C ALA A 13 0.81 14.95 0.25
N GLN A 14 1.48 13.81 0.34
CA GLN A 14 2.76 13.57 -0.32
C GLN A 14 2.67 12.79 -1.63
N VAL A 15 1.54 12.12 -1.88
CA VAL A 15 1.32 11.30 -3.07
C VAL A 15 0.07 11.78 -3.82
N PRO A 16 0.18 12.78 -4.71
CA PRO A 16 -0.97 13.33 -5.42
C PRO A 16 -1.77 12.27 -6.19
N PHE A 17 -1.12 11.22 -6.69
CA PHE A 17 -1.80 10.15 -7.41
C PHE A 17 -2.70 9.31 -6.48
N ALA A 18 -2.37 9.16 -5.21
CA ALA A 18 -3.25 8.49 -4.24
C ALA A 18 -4.59 9.24 -4.08
N GLN A 19 -4.56 10.57 -4.11
CA GLN A 19 -5.78 11.38 -4.13
C GLN A 19 -6.62 11.11 -5.39
N HIS A 20 -5.97 11.02 -6.54
CA HIS A 20 -6.64 10.74 -7.82
C HIS A 20 -7.29 9.36 -7.83
N VAL A 21 -6.62 8.35 -7.29
CA VAL A 21 -7.20 7.00 -7.12
C VAL A 21 -8.39 7.02 -6.16
N GLY A 22 -8.33 7.84 -5.10
CA GLY A 22 -9.37 7.96 -4.09
C GLY A 22 -9.39 6.81 -3.08
N ALA A 23 -8.27 6.11 -2.91
CA ALA A 23 -8.10 5.09 -1.88
C ALA A 23 -7.66 5.73 -0.57
N HIS A 24 -8.19 5.24 0.55
CA HIS A 24 -7.89 5.73 1.90
C HIS A 24 -7.42 4.61 2.80
N VAL A 25 -6.37 4.85 3.59
CA VAL A 25 -5.97 3.94 4.67
C VAL A 25 -6.97 4.07 5.81
N THR A 26 -7.64 2.97 6.16
CA THR A 26 -8.74 2.94 7.13
C THR A 26 -8.43 2.18 8.41
N ALA A 27 -7.37 1.37 8.40
CA ALA A 27 -6.86 0.72 9.61
C ALA A 27 -5.37 0.46 9.46
N VAL A 28 -4.66 0.48 10.59
CA VAL A 28 -3.23 0.21 10.65
C VAL A 28 -2.86 -0.45 11.98
N SER A 29 -1.92 -1.38 11.91
CA SER A 29 -1.29 -2.00 13.06
C SER A 29 0.23 -2.08 12.85
N ALA A 30 0.95 -2.69 13.77
CA ALA A 30 2.39 -2.87 13.62
C ALA A 30 2.79 -3.72 12.39
N GLU A 31 1.93 -4.63 11.95
CA GLU A 31 2.24 -5.61 10.90
C GLU A 31 1.23 -5.63 9.75
N SER A 32 0.24 -4.75 9.74
CA SER A 32 -0.76 -4.70 8.68
C SER A 32 -1.33 -3.31 8.47
N ALA A 33 -1.81 -3.05 7.26
CA ALA A 33 -2.66 -1.90 6.98
C ALA A 33 -3.85 -2.33 6.12
N GLN A 34 -4.95 -1.61 6.26
CA GLN A 34 -6.12 -1.75 5.42
C GLN A 34 -6.39 -0.43 4.70
N ALA A 35 -6.71 -0.51 3.41
CA ALA A 35 -7.21 0.63 2.65
C ALA A 35 -8.54 0.28 2.01
N THR A 36 -9.37 1.28 1.77
CA THR A 36 -10.66 1.14 1.08
C THR A 36 -10.71 2.04 -0.14
N LEU A 37 -11.42 1.58 -1.16
CA LEU A 37 -11.73 2.31 -2.37
C LEU A 37 -13.25 2.35 -2.52
N PRO A 38 -13.89 3.52 -2.31
CA PRO A 38 -15.34 3.65 -2.45
C PRO A 38 -15.82 3.30 -3.85
N ALA A 39 -17.02 2.76 -3.95
CA ALA A 39 -17.66 2.52 -5.23
C ALA A 39 -17.88 3.85 -5.97
N ALA A 40 -17.51 3.89 -7.26
CA ALA A 40 -17.74 5.06 -8.11
C ALA A 40 -17.77 4.63 -9.58
N HIS A 41 -18.60 5.32 -10.39
CA HIS A 41 -18.78 4.99 -11.81
C HIS A 41 -17.47 5.13 -12.59
N GLU A 42 -16.68 6.17 -12.32
CA GLU A 42 -15.38 6.45 -12.96
C GLU A 42 -14.30 5.39 -12.68
N ARG A 43 -14.54 4.48 -11.75
CA ARG A 43 -13.64 3.37 -11.43
C ARG A 43 -14.02 2.06 -12.10
N LEU A 44 -15.07 2.05 -12.91
CA LEU A 44 -15.54 0.85 -13.59
C LEU A 44 -14.82 0.65 -14.93
N ASN A 45 -14.73 -0.60 -15.34
CA ASN A 45 -14.29 -1.01 -16.66
C ASN A 45 -15.49 -1.17 -17.62
N HIS A 46 -15.20 -1.58 -18.85
CA HIS A 46 -16.19 -1.75 -19.92
C HIS A 46 -17.25 -2.85 -19.68
N VAL A 47 -17.05 -3.72 -18.68
CA VAL A 47 -18.02 -4.75 -18.28
C VAL A 47 -18.70 -4.44 -16.93
N GLY A 48 -18.52 -3.21 -16.41
CA GLY A 48 -19.19 -2.77 -15.19
C GLY A 48 -18.64 -3.34 -13.88
N THR A 49 -17.41 -3.83 -13.89
CA THR A 49 -16.67 -4.22 -12.67
C THR A 49 -15.56 -3.23 -12.37
N VAL A 50 -14.99 -3.26 -11.18
CA VAL A 50 -13.92 -2.31 -10.81
C VAL A 50 -12.69 -2.55 -11.70
N HIS A 51 -12.19 -1.48 -12.30
CA HIS A 51 -11.08 -1.53 -13.24
C HIS A 51 -9.81 -2.07 -12.60
N ALA A 52 -9.06 -2.86 -13.36
CA ALA A 52 -7.80 -3.47 -12.93
C ALA A 52 -6.81 -2.45 -12.34
N VAL A 53 -6.64 -1.30 -12.98
CA VAL A 53 -5.73 -0.23 -12.51
C VAL A 53 -6.20 0.39 -11.20
N ALA A 54 -7.51 0.50 -10.97
CA ALA A 54 -8.05 0.99 -9.69
C ALA A 54 -7.75 0.01 -8.56
N GLN A 55 -7.86 -1.30 -8.82
CA GLN A 55 -7.46 -2.35 -7.87
C GLN A 55 -5.95 -2.29 -7.57
N PHE A 56 -5.12 -2.09 -8.60
CA PHE A 56 -3.67 -1.93 -8.44
C PHE A 56 -3.34 -0.74 -7.54
N GLY A 57 -3.94 0.43 -7.81
CA GLY A 57 -3.74 1.64 -7.01
C GLY A 57 -4.17 1.46 -5.55
N LEU A 58 -5.28 0.77 -5.30
CA LEU A 58 -5.73 0.44 -3.95
C LEU A 58 -4.72 -0.46 -3.22
N GLY A 59 -4.20 -1.48 -3.90
CA GLY A 59 -3.20 -2.39 -3.33
C GLY A 59 -1.89 -1.68 -2.99
N GLU A 60 -1.44 -0.78 -3.85
CA GLU A 60 -0.25 0.04 -3.63
C GLU A 60 -0.42 0.96 -2.41
N VAL A 61 -1.56 1.65 -2.29
CA VAL A 61 -1.87 2.49 -1.12
C VAL A 61 -1.89 1.67 0.17
N ALA A 62 -2.51 0.50 0.18
CA ALA A 62 -2.51 -0.37 1.36
C ALA A 62 -1.09 -0.82 1.74
N SER A 63 -0.26 -1.19 0.77
CA SER A 63 1.14 -1.60 1.02
C SER A 63 1.99 -0.43 1.51
N GLY A 64 1.82 0.76 0.95
CA GLY A 64 2.48 1.98 1.42
C GLY A 64 2.09 2.35 2.86
N GLY A 65 0.83 2.13 3.22
CA GLY A 65 0.33 2.37 4.58
C GLY A 65 1.07 1.57 5.65
N VAL A 66 1.27 0.27 5.45
CA VAL A 66 2.01 -0.55 6.42
C VAL A 66 3.51 -0.22 6.43
N VAL A 67 4.10 0.15 5.29
CA VAL A 67 5.50 0.57 5.21
C VAL A 67 5.73 1.87 5.97
N LEU A 68 4.86 2.86 5.82
CA LEU A 68 4.93 4.11 6.60
C LEU A 68 4.78 3.85 8.09
N ALA A 69 3.84 2.99 8.50
CA ALA A 69 3.67 2.63 9.90
C ALA A 69 4.90 1.93 10.48
N ALA A 70 5.50 1.01 9.71
CA ALA A 70 6.65 0.23 10.16
C ALA A 70 7.94 1.06 10.28
N PHE A 71 8.10 2.12 9.48
CA PHE A 71 9.37 2.86 9.35
C PHE A 71 9.20 4.37 9.58
N THR A 72 8.24 4.79 10.38
CA THR A 72 7.94 6.21 10.67
C THR A 72 9.19 6.99 11.07
N GLU A 73 10.05 6.40 11.92
CA GLU A 73 11.28 7.07 12.38
C GLU A 73 12.31 7.24 11.25
N LEU A 74 12.40 6.27 10.34
CA LEU A 74 13.32 6.37 9.20
C LEU A 74 12.86 7.44 8.19
N MET A 75 11.53 7.61 8.04
CA MET A 75 11.00 8.72 7.23
C MET A 75 11.43 10.08 7.81
N ALA A 76 11.41 10.23 9.13
CA ALA A 76 11.89 11.43 9.81
C ALA A 76 13.41 11.67 9.62
N GLU A 77 14.19 10.59 9.37
CA GLU A 77 15.61 10.65 9.04
C GLU A 77 15.90 10.88 7.55
N GLY A 78 14.88 11.09 6.72
CA GLY A 78 15.01 11.35 5.28
C GLY A 78 15.01 10.11 4.39
N TYR A 79 14.61 8.95 4.91
CA TYR A 79 14.35 7.79 4.07
C TYR A 79 13.00 7.93 3.35
N ALA A 80 12.92 7.40 2.14
CA ALA A 80 11.70 7.34 1.36
C ALA A 80 11.49 5.93 0.79
N PRO A 81 10.27 5.39 0.88
CA PRO A 81 9.92 4.14 0.21
C PRO A 81 9.61 4.41 -1.25
N ILE A 82 10.23 3.64 -2.14
CA ILE A 82 10.00 3.69 -3.58
C ILE A 82 9.56 2.30 -4.05
N ALA A 83 8.44 2.20 -4.74
CA ALA A 83 8.01 0.95 -5.35
C ALA A 83 8.95 0.59 -6.51
N ALA A 84 9.62 -0.56 -6.40
CA ALA A 84 10.56 -1.04 -7.41
C ALA A 84 9.89 -1.94 -8.43
N SER A 85 8.97 -2.79 -7.99
CA SER A 85 8.14 -3.64 -8.84
C SER A 85 6.85 -4.00 -8.13
N ALA A 86 5.85 -4.44 -8.89
CA ALA A 86 4.64 -5.02 -8.32
C ALA A 86 4.06 -6.06 -9.28
N THR A 87 3.50 -7.10 -8.72
CA THR A 87 2.77 -8.14 -9.44
C THR A 87 1.37 -8.25 -8.87
N ILE A 88 0.36 -8.25 -9.71
CA ILE A 88 -1.02 -8.46 -9.30
C ILE A 88 -1.65 -9.59 -10.13
N LYS A 89 -2.39 -10.44 -9.45
CA LYS A 89 -3.22 -11.47 -10.07
C LYS A 89 -4.68 -11.15 -9.80
N TYR A 90 -5.43 -10.94 -10.86
CA TYR A 90 -6.88 -10.74 -10.80
C TYR A 90 -7.58 -12.09 -10.78
N VAL A 91 -8.14 -12.46 -9.64
CA VAL A 91 -8.69 -13.80 -9.40
C VAL A 91 -10.15 -13.88 -9.85
N ARG A 92 -10.90 -12.79 -9.65
CA ARG A 92 -12.31 -12.66 -10.07
C ARG A 92 -12.72 -11.19 -10.21
N PRO A 93 -13.83 -10.91 -10.93
CA PRO A 93 -14.37 -9.56 -11.03
C PRO A 93 -14.76 -9.00 -9.66
N GLY A 94 -14.40 -7.75 -9.38
CA GLY A 94 -14.75 -7.06 -8.13
C GLY A 94 -15.89 -6.05 -8.35
N ARG A 95 -16.78 -5.92 -7.37
CA ARG A 95 -17.93 -5.02 -7.42
C ARG A 95 -18.10 -4.24 -6.11
N GLY A 96 -18.63 -3.03 -6.23
CA GLY A 96 -18.91 -2.15 -5.09
C GLY A 96 -17.63 -1.56 -4.49
N GLU A 97 -17.67 -1.27 -3.20
CA GLU A 97 -16.49 -0.82 -2.45
C GLU A 97 -15.48 -1.95 -2.34
N LEU A 98 -14.21 -1.63 -2.54
CA LEU A 98 -13.11 -2.57 -2.37
C LEU A 98 -12.34 -2.30 -1.08
N ARG A 99 -11.80 -3.37 -0.52
CA ARG A 99 -10.96 -3.36 0.68
C ARG A 99 -9.66 -4.13 0.39
N ALA A 100 -8.52 -3.47 0.56
CA ALA A 100 -7.20 -4.11 0.48
C ALA A 100 -6.61 -4.28 1.88
N VAL A 101 -5.98 -5.41 2.12
CA VAL A 101 -5.26 -5.70 3.36
C VAL A 101 -3.83 -6.09 3.02
N SER A 102 -2.88 -5.29 3.49
CA SER A 102 -1.45 -5.56 3.39
C SER A 102 -0.92 -6.16 4.69
N ARG A 103 0.15 -6.96 4.58
CA ARG A 103 0.84 -7.54 5.73
C ARG A 103 2.34 -7.38 5.59
N PHE A 104 3.00 -7.03 6.70
CA PHE A 104 4.44 -6.87 6.75
C PHE A 104 4.93 -7.35 8.13
N ALA A 105 5.31 -8.62 8.20
CA ALA A 105 5.64 -9.28 9.45
C ALA A 105 6.84 -8.63 10.16
N MET A 106 6.84 -8.66 11.49
CA MET A 106 7.90 -8.06 12.31
C MET A 106 9.29 -8.61 11.97
N THR A 107 9.40 -9.90 11.63
CA THR A 107 10.66 -10.52 11.20
C THR A 107 11.19 -9.92 9.90
N GLU A 108 10.32 -9.61 8.96
CA GLU A 108 10.68 -8.97 7.69
C GLU A 108 11.06 -7.49 7.90
N GLN A 109 10.37 -6.80 8.79
CA GLN A 109 10.71 -5.43 9.20
C GLN A 109 12.12 -5.39 9.85
N GLN A 110 12.44 -6.34 10.72
CA GLN A 110 13.75 -6.45 11.34
C GLN A 110 14.85 -6.75 10.31
N ALA A 111 14.58 -7.62 9.35
CA ALA A 111 15.51 -7.91 8.25
C ALA A 111 15.77 -6.66 7.38
N ALA A 112 14.74 -5.88 7.09
CA ALA A 112 14.88 -4.61 6.37
C ALA A 112 15.74 -3.59 7.16
N ARG A 113 15.51 -3.47 8.48
CA ARG A 113 16.36 -2.62 9.35
C ARG A 113 17.82 -3.04 9.36
N ALA A 114 18.09 -4.34 9.37
CA ALA A 114 19.46 -4.86 9.29
C ALA A 114 20.13 -4.48 7.96
N GLN A 115 19.41 -4.56 6.84
CA GLN A 115 19.90 -4.10 5.53
C GLN A 115 20.25 -2.60 5.53
N ILE A 116 19.39 -1.78 6.16
CA ILE A 116 19.64 -0.33 6.28
C ILE A 116 20.91 -0.06 7.12
N ALA A 117 21.04 -0.75 8.24
CA ALA A 117 22.23 -0.59 9.09
C ALA A 117 23.52 -0.99 8.38
N GLU A 118 23.47 -2.02 7.54
CA GLU A 118 24.64 -2.54 6.80
C GLU A 118 24.94 -1.73 5.54
N ALA A 119 23.92 -1.40 4.74
CA ALA A 119 24.07 -0.88 3.38
C ALA A 119 23.40 0.49 3.13
N GLY A 120 22.74 1.07 4.13
CA GLY A 120 22.03 2.35 4.00
C GLY A 120 20.75 2.30 3.16
N LYS A 121 20.31 1.11 2.75
CA LYS A 121 19.09 0.87 1.99
C LYS A 121 18.55 -0.53 2.29
N ALA A 122 17.26 -0.72 2.10
CA ALA A 122 16.62 -2.04 2.19
C ALA A 122 15.74 -2.31 0.98
N ARG A 123 15.58 -3.59 0.65
CA ARG A 123 14.62 -4.10 -0.34
C ARG A 123 13.81 -5.22 0.31
N PHE A 124 12.49 -5.13 0.20
CA PHE A 124 11.57 -6.07 0.80
C PHE A 124 10.26 -6.11 0.02
N THR A 125 9.44 -7.12 0.27
CA THR A 125 8.14 -7.28 -0.40
C THR A 125 7.01 -7.21 0.61
N VAL A 126 5.87 -6.67 0.17
CA VAL A 126 4.64 -6.57 0.96
C VAL A 126 3.51 -7.23 0.18
N PRO A 127 2.97 -8.36 0.66
CA PRO A 127 1.80 -8.99 0.07
C PRO A 127 0.52 -8.22 0.44
N VAL A 128 -0.43 -8.20 -0.49
CA VAL A 128 -1.73 -7.53 -0.36
C VAL A 128 -2.82 -8.44 -0.90
N GLN A 129 -3.92 -8.53 -0.18
CA GLN A 129 -5.15 -9.17 -0.64
C GLN A 129 -6.24 -8.12 -0.81
N ILE A 130 -7.01 -8.20 -1.90
CA ILE A 130 -8.08 -7.26 -2.21
C ILE A 130 -9.40 -8.01 -2.25
N PHE A 131 -10.39 -7.48 -1.55
CA PHE A 131 -11.72 -8.04 -1.40
C PHE A 131 -12.77 -7.05 -1.91
N ASP A 132 -13.87 -7.56 -2.44
CA ASP A 132 -15.01 -6.75 -2.86
C ASP A 132 -16.04 -6.56 -1.74
N SER A 133 -17.15 -5.88 -2.04
CA SER A 133 -18.22 -5.60 -1.07
C SER A 133 -18.97 -6.85 -0.58
N ALA A 134 -18.83 -7.99 -1.26
CA ALA A 134 -19.33 -9.30 -0.82
C ALA A 134 -18.28 -10.10 -0.02
N ASP A 135 -17.15 -9.45 0.36
CA ASP A 135 -16.03 -10.04 1.08
C ASP A 135 -15.37 -11.21 0.31
N GLN A 136 -15.45 -11.18 -1.01
CA GLN A 136 -14.80 -12.15 -1.89
C GLN A 136 -13.40 -11.67 -2.25
N LEU A 137 -12.40 -12.55 -2.15
CA LEU A 137 -11.05 -12.27 -2.66
C LEU A 137 -11.10 -12.10 -4.18
N ILE A 138 -10.77 -10.90 -4.66
CA ILE A 138 -10.80 -10.56 -6.08
C ILE A 138 -9.41 -10.40 -6.70
N SER A 139 -8.41 -10.02 -5.90
CA SER A 139 -7.02 -9.88 -6.37
C SER A 139 -6.02 -10.19 -5.27
N GLU A 140 -4.86 -10.69 -5.69
CA GLU A 140 -3.67 -10.87 -4.85
C GLU A 140 -2.52 -10.08 -5.49
N MET A 141 -1.83 -9.28 -4.67
CA MET A 141 -0.77 -8.39 -5.14
C MET A 141 0.46 -8.52 -4.24
N THR A 142 1.63 -8.36 -4.82
CA THR A 142 2.89 -8.21 -4.08
C THR A 142 3.60 -6.97 -4.59
N VAL A 143 3.95 -6.07 -3.69
CA VAL A 143 4.72 -4.87 -4.01
C VAL A 143 6.12 -5.04 -3.46
N GLU A 144 7.13 -4.86 -4.31
CA GLU A 144 8.53 -4.77 -3.90
C GLU A 144 8.85 -3.31 -3.63
N TRP A 145 9.30 -3.02 -2.42
CA TRP A 145 9.71 -1.70 -1.97
C TRP A 145 11.22 -1.60 -1.81
N VAL A 146 11.77 -0.46 -2.16
CA VAL A 146 13.12 -0.04 -1.79
C VAL A 146 13.01 1.13 -0.85
N LEU A 147 13.62 1.03 0.33
CA LEU A 147 13.72 2.10 1.31
C LEU A 147 15.15 2.63 1.30
N LEU A 148 15.33 3.89 0.95
CA LEU A 148 16.65 4.54 0.84
C LEU A 148 16.57 6.01 1.24
N LYS A 149 17.71 6.62 1.58
CA LYS A 149 17.76 8.07 1.77
C LYS A 149 17.55 8.75 0.43
N TYR A 150 16.52 9.59 0.38
CA TYR A 150 16.19 10.37 -0.79
C TYR A 150 16.65 11.82 -0.57
N VAL A 151 17.67 12.20 -1.31
CA VAL A 151 18.08 13.61 -1.39
C VAL A 151 17.27 14.20 -2.54
N GLY A 152 16.22 14.93 -2.21
CA GLY A 152 15.37 15.60 -3.20
C GLY A 152 16.21 16.46 -4.12
N GLY A 153 16.00 16.32 -5.43
CA GLY A 153 16.55 17.21 -6.45
C GLY A 153 15.78 18.51 -6.52
#